data_5383bae5f0d0feaffedbd91de9400911
#
_entry.id   5383bae5f0d0feaffedbd91de9400911
#
_cell.length_a   1.000
_cell.length_b   1.000
_cell.length_c   1.000
_cell.angle_alpha   90.00
_cell.angle_beta   90.00
_cell.angle_gamma   90.00
#
_symmetry.space_group_name_H-M   'P 1'
#
loop_
_entity.id
_entity.type
_entity.pdbx_description
1 polymer ?
#
loop_
_entity_poly.entity_id
_entity_poly.type
_entity_poly.pdbx_seq_one_letter_code
_entity_poly.pdbx_strand_id
1 'polypeptide(L)'
;MNVVVIGGGPAGMMAAITSAENGNNVTLLEKKERLGRKLLITGKGRCNITSSLPIDEFIQNIPGNGQFLYSAFKNYTNTDIIDFLKDEGLEVKEERGNRIFPITDKSLDVLKCFTKRLKELNVKIEYNMKVTEIVPKDESEKLKVIAVEMDKNIHKNKVFEAEKVILATGGKSYPLTGSTGDGYEIATKLGHTVTKIRPSLVPLESFDINMCKELQGLSLRNVKIQLKDKEKNKLIYEDFGEMLFTHFGVSGPTILSSSAHLVRYKNIDELLKNKKIILNIDFKPALSEEKLDERILRDFNEFKNKQFKNSLDKLLPQKLIPVIIEKSGINLDKKVNEINKKERHRLVNLLKNFEVTIKGFRSIDEAIITSGGINIKEINPKTMESKLVEGLYFAGEIIDVDAYTGGFNLQIAYSTGYVAGNKIWQKIWDKLGLSLLFQKRRNMESFISIKDNIQTELVVKKSKFICNLIKVETQEEAENMIKKMKKKYYDARHNCVAYRVMENEQIVEKSSDDGEPSGTAGGPMLNILQKNNLCNILVVVTRYFGGILLGI
;
A
#
# COMPACT_ATOMS: atom_id res chain seq x y z
N MET A 1 5.12 -5.32 27.01
CA MET A 1 5.33 -3.86 26.89
C MET A 1 4.01 -3.18 26.56
N ASN A 2 3.89 -1.88 26.89
CA ASN A 2 2.73 -1.10 26.52
C ASN A 2 2.89 -0.59 25.09
N VAL A 3 1.88 -0.78 24.29
CA VAL A 3 1.83 -0.33 22.89
C VAL A 3 0.60 0.55 22.69
N VAL A 4 0.81 1.74 22.16
CA VAL A 4 -0.28 2.63 21.75
C VAL A 4 -0.39 2.64 20.23
N VAL A 5 -1.56 2.31 19.72
CA VAL A 5 -1.90 2.37 18.29
C VAL A 5 -2.84 3.56 18.06
N ILE A 6 -2.49 4.43 17.13
CA ILE A 6 -3.24 5.66 16.83
C ILE A 6 -3.94 5.52 15.49
N GLY A 7 -5.26 5.45 15.52
CA GLY A 7 -6.14 5.28 14.36
C GLY A 7 -6.71 3.88 14.23
N GLY A 8 -8.04 3.76 14.29
CA GLY A 8 -8.81 2.51 14.24
C GLY A 8 -9.22 2.09 12.82
N GLY A 9 -8.41 2.43 11.81
CA GLY A 9 -8.55 1.94 10.44
C GLY A 9 -7.99 0.52 10.26
N PRO A 10 -8.02 -0.04 9.02
CA PRO A 10 -7.54 -1.40 8.74
C PRO A 10 -6.09 -1.63 9.20
N ALA A 11 -5.20 -0.67 8.97
CA ALA A 11 -3.79 -0.75 9.38
C ALA A 11 -3.65 -0.77 10.91
N GLY A 12 -4.35 0.12 11.60
CA GLY A 12 -4.27 0.18 13.07
C GLY A 12 -4.93 -1.02 13.74
N MET A 13 -6.07 -1.50 13.25
CA MET A 13 -6.69 -2.72 13.77
C MET A 13 -5.77 -3.94 13.61
N MET A 14 -5.17 -4.12 12.43
CA MET A 14 -4.20 -5.20 12.19
C MET A 14 -2.97 -5.06 13.09
N ALA A 15 -2.41 -3.85 13.22
CA ALA A 15 -1.27 -3.58 14.10
C ALA A 15 -1.58 -3.88 15.57
N ALA A 16 -2.78 -3.53 16.03
CA ALA A 16 -3.23 -3.80 17.40
C ALA A 16 -3.41 -5.31 17.65
N ILE A 17 -4.07 -6.02 16.72
CA ILE A 17 -4.24 -7.48 16.78
C ILE A 17 -2.87 -8.16 16.86
N THR A 18 -2.00 -7.89 15.89
CA THR A 18 -0.68 -8.53 15.82
C THR A 18 0.16 -8.20 17.06
N SER A 19 0.11 -6.96 17.55
CA SER A 19 0.84 -6.58 18.75
C SER A 19 0.31 -7.30 20.00
N ALA A 20 -1.01 -7.44 20.15
CA ALA A 20 -1.61 -8.15 21.27
C ALA A 20 -1.34 -9.66 21.21
N GLU A 21 -1.39 -10.27 20.02
CA GLU A 21 -1.00 -11.68 19.79
C GLU A 21 0.45 -11.95 20.22
N ASN A 22 1.32 -10.94 20.12
CA ASN A 22 2.69 -11.00 20.61
C ASN A 22 2.80 -10.76 22.14
N GLY A 23 1.67 -10.74 22.86
CA GLY A 23 1.59 -10.64 24.32
C GLY A 23 1.89 -9.21 24.86
N ASN A 24 1.69 -8.17 24.05
CA ASN A 24 1.79 -6.81 24.50
C ASN A 24 0.46 -6.33 25.09
N ASN A 25 0.55 -5.34 26.00
CA ASN A 25 -0.62 -4.61 26.48
C ASN A 25 -0.91 -3.46 25.48
N VAL A 26 -2.01 -3.58 24.74
CA VAL A 26 -2.30 -2.69 23.61
C VAL A 26 -3.47 -1.75 23.93
N THR A 27 -3.26 -0.46 23.68
CA THR A 27 -4.32 0.55 23.67
C THR A 27 -4.47 1.12 22.27
N LEU A 28 -5.66 1.00 21.67
CA LEU A 28 -6.02 1.53 20.38
C LEU A 28 -6.84 2.83 20.56
N LEU A 29 -6.32 3.95 20.08
CA LEU A 29 -6.96 5.26 20.15
C LEU A 29 -7.64 5.57 18.82
N GLU A 30 -8.94 5.81 18.84
CA GLU A 30 -9.74 6.22 17.68
C GLU A 30 -10.44 7.56 17.96
N LYS A 31 -10.27 8.53 17.05
CA LYS A 31 -10.88 9.87 17.23
C LYS A 31 -12.39 9.94 16.96
N LYS A 32 -12.94 8.91 16.34
CA LYS A 32 -14.38 8.80 16.07
C LYS A 32 -15.05 7.83 17.03
N GLU A 33 -16.38 7.79 16.98
CA GLU A 33 -17.23 6.94 17.83
C GLU A 33 -17.17 5.44 17.49
N ARG A 34 -16.49 5.06 16.37
CA ARG A 34 -16.39 3.67 15.92
C ARG A 34 -15.17 3.43 15.04
N LEU A 35 -14.66 2.21 15.05
CA LEU A 35 -13.57 1.76 14.19
C LEU A 35 -14.01 1.62 12.73
N GLY A 36 -13.05 1.59 11.81
CA GLY A 36 -13.22 1.13 10.44
C GLY A 36 -14.11 1.98 9.55
N ARG A 37 -14.38 3.26 9.87
CA ARG A 37 -15.31 4.11 9.10
C ARG A 37 -14.99 4.15 7.61
N LYS A 38 -13.70 4.30 7.24
CA LYS A 38 -13.29 4.28 5.83
C LYS A 38 -13.41 2.88 5.22
N LEU A 39 -13.12 1.81 5.98
CA LEU A 39 -13.31 0.43 5.54
C LEU A 39 -14.77 0.17 5.09
N LEU A 40 -15.74 0.69 5.84
CA LEU A 40 -17.16 0.47 5.59
C LEU A 40 -17.67 1.05 4.27
N ILE A 41 -17.01 2.06 3.71
CA ILE A 41 -17.40 2.66 2.43
C ILE A 41 -16.61 2.10 1.25
N THR A 42 -15.58 1.29 1.48
CA THR A 42 -14.78 0.68 0.41
C THR A 42 -15.62 -0.29 -0.42
N GLY A 43 -15.28 -0.40 -1.72
CA GLY A 43 -16.01 -1.28 -2.63
C GLY A 43 -17.52 -0.97 -2.71
N LYS A 44 -17.93 0.29 -2.53
CA LYS A 44 -19.34 0.73 -2.45
C LYS A 44 -20.11 0.05 -1.31
N GLY A 45 -19.49 -0.09 -0.15
CA GLY A 45 -20.07 -0.73 1.03
C GLY A 45 -19.90 -2.25 1.08
N ARG A 46 -19.25 -2.87 0.07
CA ARG A 46 -19.01 -4.32 0.01
C ARG A 46 -17.66 -4.73 0.60
N CYS A 47 -16.70 -3.84 0.67
CA CYS A 47 -15.28 -4.04 1.00
C CYS A 47 -14.54 -4.94 -0.02
N ASN A 48 -13.80 -4.33 -0.93
CA ASN A 48 -12.83 -5.07 -1.74
C ASN A 48 -11.58 -5.33 -0.87
N ILE A 49 -11.54 -6.51 -0.24
CA ILE A 49 -10.62 -6.87 0.84
C ILE A 49 -9.16 -6.85 0.35
N THR A 50 -8.91 -7.53 -0.76
CA THR A 50 -7.59 -7.68 -1.36
C THR A 50 -7.73 -8.11 -2.83
N SER A 51 -6.62 -8.47 -3.47
CA SER A 51 -6.59 -9.09 -4.80
C SER A 51 -6.08 -10.53 -4.70
N SER A 52 -6.53 -11.42 -5.59
CA SER A 52 -6.00 -12.80 -5.70
C SER A 52 -4.71 -12.89 -6.53
N LEU A 53 -4.21 -11.77 -7.07
CA LEU A 53 -2.95 -11.75 -7.80
C LEU A 53 -1.78 -12.24 -6.94
N PRO A 54 -0.76 -12.86 -7.55
CA PRO A 54 0.51 -13.15 -6.87
C PRO A 54 1.14 -11.88 -6.31
N ILE A 55 1.81 -11.97 -5.16
CA ILE A 55 2.41 -10.81 -4.48
C ILE A 55 3.39 -10.03 -5.38
N ASP A 56 4.14 -10.70 -6.22
CA ASP A 56 5.08 -10.04 -7.13
C ASP A 56 4.37 -9.12 -8.15
N GLU A 57 3.11 -9.42 -8.48
CA GLU A 57 2.27 -8.58 -9.35
C GLU A 57 1.64 -7.39 -8.59
N PHE A 58 1.56 -7.44 -7.25
CA PHE A 58 1.06 -6.32 -6.46
C PHE A 58 1.90 -5.06 -6.68
N ILE A 59 3.23 -5.20 -6.72
CA ILE A 59 4.16 -4.07 -6.89
C ILE A 59 3.89 -3.30 -8.19
N GLN A 60 3.51 -4.01 -9.26
CA GLN A 60 3.17 -3.41 -10.55
C GLN A 60 1.89 -2.55 -10.48
N ASN A 61 1.02 -2.81 -9.50
CA ASN A 61 -0.20 -2.06 -9.24
C ASN A 61 -0.01 -0.88 -8.27
N ILE A 62 1.24 -0.58 -7.91
CA ILE A 62 1.60 0.52 -7.01
C ILE A 62 2.48 1.52 -7.78
N PRO A 63 1.90 2.58 -8.35
CA PRO A 63 2.60 3.51 -9.25
C PRO A 63 3.71 4.33 -8.57
N GLY A 64 3.75 4.36 -7.24
CA GLY A 64 4.79 5.05 -6.48
C GLY A 64 5.29 4.21 -5.33
N ASN A 65 6.62 4.14 -5.15
CA ASN A 65 7.28 3.54 -3.99
C ASN A 65 6.92 2.05 -3.69
N GLY A 66 6.38 1.30 -4.67
CA GLY A 66 5.91 -0.08 -4.46
C GLY A 66 6.98 -1.02 -3.91
N GLN A 67 8.24 -0.86 -4.32
CA GLN A 67 9.35 -1.69 -3.83
C GLN A 67 9.60 -1.57 -2.32
N PHE A 68 9.24 -0.43 -1.71
CA PHE A 68 9.30 -0.26 -0.25
C PHE A 68 8.46 -1.31 0.49
N LEU A 69 7.37 -1.76 -0.12
CA LEU A 69 6.40 -2.68 0.49
C LEU A 69 6.77 -4.15 0.34
N TYR A 70 7.83 -4.48 -0.41
CA TYR A 70 8.20 -5.87 -0.69
C TYR A 70 8.34 -6.72 0.58
N SER A 71 9.03 -6.19 1.61
CA SER A 71 9.16 -6.87 2.90
C SER A 71 7.81 -7.02 3.60
N ALA A 72 6.97 -5.99 3.59
CA ALA A 72 5.66 -6.03 4.25
C ALA A 72 4.75 -7.08 3.60
N PHE A 73 4.69 -7.14 2.27
CA PHE A 73 3.91 -8.13 1.54
C PHE A 73 4.40 -9.56 1.71
N LYS A 74 5.72 -9.78 1.89
CA LYS A 74 6.25 -11.10 2.23
C LYS A 74 5.93 -11.55 3.65
N ASN A 75 5.77 -10.60 4.57
CA ASN A 75 5.44 -10.90 5.97
C ASN A 75 3.94 -11.11 6.20
N TYR A 76 3.09 -10.51 5.38
CA TYR A 76 1.64 -10.65 5.45
C TYR A 76 1.04 -10.50 4.05
N THR A 77 0.72 -11.62 3.46
CA THR A 77 0.26 -11.76 2.08
C THR A 77 -1.24 -11.55 1.95
N ASN A 78 -1.74 -11.56 0.73
CA ASN A 78 -3.18 -11.59 0.44
C ASN A 78 -3.85 -12.90 0.89
N THR A 79 -3.13 -14.02 0.90
CA THR A 79 -3.63 -15.29 1.47
C THR A 79 -3.79 -15.19 2.98
N ASP A 80 -2.85 -14.53 3.69
CA ASP A 80 -2.93 -14.39 5.14
C ASP A 80 -4.16 -13.60 5.59
N ILE A 81 -4.54 -12.51 4.89
CA ILE A 81 -5.79 -11.79 5.24
C ILE A 81 -7.04 -12.61 4.92
N ILE A 82 -7.03 -13.39 3.83
CA ILE A 82 -8.13 -14.29 3.49
C ILE A 82 -8.29 -15.36 4.57
N ASP A 83 -7.20 -15.97 4.99
CA ASP A 83 -7.21 -17.02 6.03
C ASP A 83 -7.63 -16.42 7.39
N PHE A 84 -7.13 -15.25 7.75
CA PHE A 84 -7.59 -14.51 8.94
C PHE A 84 -9.12 -14.33 8.96
N LEU A 85 -9.72 -13.92 7.83
CA LEU A 85 -11.17 -13.71 7.77
C LEU A 85 -11.95 -15.03 7.85
N LYS A 86 -11.44 -16.12 7.23
CA LYS A 86 -12.02 -17.45 7.34
C LYS A 86 -11.95 -18.01 8.77
N ASP A 87 -10.82 -17.83 9.43
CA ASP A 87 -10.64 -18.23 10.84
C ASP A 87 -11.62 -17.49 11.77
N GLU A 88 -11.98 -16.25 11.41
CA GLU A 88 -13.02 -15.48 12.11
C GLU A 88 -14.45 -15.81 11.65
N GLY A 89 -14.61 -16.76 10.72
CA GLY A 89 -15.91 -17.29 10.25
C GLY A 89 -16.50 -16.53 9.06
N LEU A 90 -15.70 -15.76 8.32
CA LEU A 90 -16.17 -15.02 7.15
C LEU A 90 -15.59 -15.59 5.86
N GLU A 91 -16.44 -16.24 5.06
CA GLU A 91 -16.07 -16.71 3.73
C GLU A 91 -15.95 -15.57 2.74
N VAL A 92 -15.05 -15.72 1.76
CA VAL A 92 -14.80 -14.74 0.72
C VAL A 92 -15.02 -15.34 -0.68
N LYS A 93 -15.26 -14.48 -1.66
CA LYS A 93 -15.40 -14.82 -3.09
C LYS A 93 -14.48 -13.97 -3.93
N GLU A 94 -14.02 -14.55 -5.04
CA GLU A 94 -13.31 -13.84 -6.09
C GLU A 94 -14.29 -13.35 -7.16
N GLU A 95 -14.12 -12.11 -7.62
CA GLU A 95 -14.86 -11.50 -8.73
C GLU A 95 -13.90 -11.09 -9.86
N ARG A 96 -14.47 -10.78 -11.01
CA ARG A 96 -13.73 -10.33 -12.20
C ARG A 96 -12.67 -9.26 -11.84
N GLY A 97 -11.46 -9.44 -12.35
CA GLY A 97 -10.31 -8.56 -12.09
C GLY A 97 -9.63 -8.87 -10.77
N ASN A 98 -9.64 -10.14 -10.37
CA ASN A 98 -8.93 -10.70 -9.23
C ASN A 98 -9.28 -10.01 -7.89
N ARG A 99 -10.51 -9.53 -7.77
CA ARG A 99 -10.98 -8.77 -6.59
C ARG A 99 -11.64 -9.71 -5.59
N ILE A 100 -11.20 -9.64 -4.35
CA ILE A 100 -11.73 -10.45 -3.25
C ILE A 100 -12.75 -9.64 -2.45
N PHE A 101 -13.96 -10.20 -2.31
CA PHE A 101 -15.05 -9.65 -1.52
C PHE A 101 -15.55 -10.65 -0.48
N PRO A 102 -16.16 -10.20 0.64
CA PRO A 102 -16.88 -11.11 1.51
C PRO A 102 -18.07 -11.72 0.76
N ILE A 103 -18.39 -12.98 1.02
CA ILE A 103 -19.52 -13.65 0.37
C ILE A 103 -20.85 -12.94 0.64
N THR A 104 -20.95 -12.26 1.78
CA THR A 104 -22.12 -11.49 2.22
C THR A 104 -22.30 -10.16 1.49
N ASP A 105 -21.30 -9.70 0.73
CA ASP A 105 -21.26 -8.37 0.11
C ASP A 105 -21.44 -7.20 1.11
N LYS A 106 -21.04 -7.39 2.36
CA LYS A 106 -21.17 -6.38 3.43
C LYS A 106 -19.83 -6.10 4.10
N SER A 107 -19.34 -4.88 3.96
CA SER A 107 -18.12 -4.40 4.63
C SER A 107 -18.20 -4.47 6.16
N LEU A 108 -19.43 -4.42 6.70
CA LEU A 108 -19.66 -4.56 8.14
C LEU A 108 -19.21 -5.92 8.67
N ASP A 109 -19.34 -6.99 7.90
CA ASP A 109 -18.97 -8.32 8.37
C ASP A 109 -17.44 -8.47 8.41
N VAL A 110 -16.72 -7.83 7.47
CA VAL A 110 -15.26 -7.71 7.55
C VAL A 110 -14.84 -6.95 8.82
N LEU A 111 -15.51 -5.83 9.14
CA LEU A 111 -15.22 -5.07 10.35
C LEU A 111 -15.50 -5.88 11.62
N LYS A 112 -16.56 -6.70 11.63
CA LYS A 112 -16.89 -7.58 12.78
C LYS A 112 -15.77 -8.58 13.07
N CYS A 113 -15.13 -9.17 12.07
CA CYS A 113 -13.98 -10.06 12.24
C CYS A 113 -12.86 -9.35 13.02
N PHE A 114 -12.46 -8.16 12.58
CA PHE A 114 -11.44 -7.37 13.28
C PHE A 114 -11.85 -7.02 14.72
N THR A 115 -13.08 -6.54 14.91
CA THR A 115 -13.53 -6.09 16.25
C THR A 115 -13.71 -7.24 17.20
N LYS A 116 -14.15 -8.41 16.73
CA LYS A 116 -14.22 -9.66 17.50
C LYS A 116 -12.83 -10.07 17.98
N ARG A 117 -11.85 -10.12 17.06
CA ARG A 117 -10.48 -10.50 17.39
C ARG A 117 -9.80 -9.54 18.36
N LEU A 118 -10.00 -8.22 18.19
CA LEU A 118 -9.51 -7.21 19.14
C LEU A 118 -10.07 -7.43 20.55
N LYS A 119 -11.35 -7.78 20.67
CA LYS A 119 -12.01 -8.07 21.95
C LYS A 119 -11.46 -9.34 22.59
N GLU A 120 -11.31 -10.43 21.83
CA GLU A 120 -10.74 -11.71 22.31
C GLU A 120 -9.31 -11.53 22.84
N LEU A 121 -8.54 -10.64 22.23
CA LEU A 121 -7.18 -10.31 22.64
C LEU A 121 -7.10 -9.27 23.77
N ASN A 122 -8.24 -8.83 24.31
CA ASN A 122 -8.32 -7.83 25.37
C ASN A 122 -7.63 -6.50 25.01
N VAL A 123 -7.69 -6.10 23.73
CA VAL A 123 -7.18 -4.78 23.31
C VAL A 123 -8.06 -3.70 23.89
N LYS A 124 -7.46 -2.75 24.62
CA LYS A 124 -8.18 -1.59 25.13
C LYS A 124 -8.46 -0.60 23.99
N ILE A 125 -9.73 -0.30 23.72
CA ILE A 125 -10.12 0.64 22.68
C ILE A 125 -10.68 1.90 23.34
N GLU A 126 -10.07 3.04 23.04
CA GLU A 126 -10.50 4.37 23.49
C GLU A 126 -11.06 5.14 22.28
N TYR A 127 -12.36 5.37 22.28
CA TYR A 127 -13.06 6.13 21.24
C TYR A 127 -13.06 7.62 21.55
N ASN A 128 -13.36 8.44 20.54
CA ASN A 128 -13.40 9.90 20.65
C ASN A 128 -12.09 10.52 21.17
N MET A 129 -10.96 9.83 20.97
CA MET A 129 -9.62 10.26 21.37
C MET A 129 -8.85 10.82 20.19
N LYS A 130 -8.79 12.15 20.07
CA LYS A 130 -7.96 12.82 19.07
C LYS A 130 -6.54 13.00 19.61
N VAL A 131 -5.58 12.27 19.08
CA VAL A 131 -4.16 12.50 19.38
C VAL A 131 -3.71 13.81 18.75
N THR A 132 -3.04 14.65 19.54
CA THR A 132 -2.55 15.97 19.13
C THR A 132 -1.03 16.05 19.11
N GLU A 133 -0.37 15.19 19.90
CA GLU A 133 1.07 15.22 20.04
C GLU A 133 1.63 13.85 20.47
N ILE A 134 2.83 13.56 20.01
CA ILE A 134 3.67 12.47 20.52
C ILE A 134 4.98 13.11 20.98
N VAL A 135 5.32 12.90 22.25
CA VAL A 135 6.60 13.36 22.82
C VAL A 135 7.57 12.19 22.74
N PRO A 136 8.76 12.38 22.14
CA PRO A 136 9.80 11.36 22.09
C PRO A 136 10.23 10.88 23.47
N LYS A 137 10.93 9.76 23.53
CA LYS A 137 11.50 9.20 24.76
C LYS A 137 12.40 10.21 25.46
N ASP A 138 12.20 10.31 26.76
CA ASP A 138 13.07 11.01 27.70
C ASP A 138 13.83 9.99 28.59
N GLU A 139 14.31 10.39 29.75
CA GLU A 139 14.97 9.52 30.73
C GLU A 139 14.07 8.33 31.18
N SER A 140 12.74 8.40 30.96
CA SER A 140 11.79 7.33 31.28
C SER A 140 11.76 6.18 30.26
N GLU A 141 12.51 6.28 29.17
CA GLU A 141 12.52 5.34 28.02
C GLU A 141 11.14 5.11 27.37
N LYS A 142 10.17 5.97 27.63
CA LYS A 142 8.81 5.87 27.11
C LYS A 142 8.43 7.05 26.23
N LEU A 143 7.67 6.77 25.19
CA LEU A 143 6.96 7.79 24.42
C LEU A 143 5.70 8.21 25.18
N LYS A 144 5.36 9.51 25.15
CA LYS A 144 4.10 10.03 25.69
C LYS A 144 3.18 10.45 24.55
N VAL A 145 1.99 9.87 24.49
CA VAL A 145 0.95 10.19 23.53
C VAL A 145 -0.09 11.08 24.20
N ILE A 146 -0.20 12.31 23.74
CA ILE A 146 -1.17 13.30 24.26
C ILE A 146 -2.40 13.28 23.36
N ALA A 147 -3.55 12.97 23.96
CA ALA A 147 -4.83 12.93 23.27
C ALA A 147 -5.85 13.80 23.97
N VAL A 148 -6.76 14.37 23.18
CA VAL A 148 -7.91 15.15 23.65
C VAL A 148 -9.16 14.31 23.49
N GLU A 149 -9.91 14.14 24.57
CA GLU A 149 -11.23 13.52 24.54
C GLU A 149 -12.24 14.47 23.87
N MET A 150 -12.82 14.02 22.77
CA MET A 150 -13.74 14.80 21.93
C MET A 150 -15.20 14.63 22.38
N ASP A 151 -15.47 14.72 23.66
CA ASP A 151 -16.86 14.70 24.15
C ASP A 151 -17.52 16.09 24.04
N LYS A 152 -18.85 16.11 23.88
CA LYS A 152 -19.64 17.33 23.55
C LYS A 152 -19.47 18.48 24.53
N ASN A 153 -19.02 18.21 25.76
CA ASN A 153 -19.00 19.21 26.85
C ASN A 153 -17.65 19.39 27.59
N ILE A 154 -16.63 18.53 27.35
CA ILE A 154 -15.36 18.61 28.10
C ILE A 154 -14.21 18.15 27.19
N HIS A 155 -13.29 19.06 26.87
CA HIS A 155 -12.01 18.71 26.24
C HIS A 155 -10.99 18.37 27.34
N LYS A 156 -10.90 17.10 27.71
CA LYS A 156 -9.94 16.64 28.72
C LYS A 156 -8.71 16.04 28.03
N ASN A 157 -7.54 16.53 28.39
CA ASN A 157 -6.29 15.92 27.93
C ASN A 157 -6.07 14.61 28.69
N LYS A 158 -5.73 13.55 27.94
CA LYS A 158 -5.25 12.26 28.46
C LYS A 158 -3.84 12.00 27.93
N VAL A 159 -2.97 11.47 28.78
CA VAL A 159 -1.62 11.08 28.42
C VAL A 159 -1.51 9.56 28.53
N PHE A 160 -0.96 8.95 27.48
CA PHE A 160 -0.70 7.51 27.41
C PHE A 160 0.80 7.31 27.26
N GLU A 161 1.40 6.54 28.15
CA GLU A 161 2.81 6.17 28.10
C GLU A 161 2.99 4.79 27.45
N ALA A 162 3.91 4.69 26.50
CA ALA A 162 4.16 3.47 25.77
C ALA A 162 5.65 3.31 25.40
N GLU A 163 6.12 2.09 25.40
CA GLU A 163 7.43 1.74 24.84
C GLU A 163 7.40 1.76 23.31
N LYS A 164 6.20 1.59 22.72
CA LYS A 164 5.98 1.57 21.26
C LYS A 164 4.73 2.33 20.89
N VAL A 165 4.82 3.18 19.87
CA VAL A 165 3.69 3.91 19.29
C VAL A 165 3.59 3.58 17.81
N ILE A 166 2.38 3.20 17.35
CA ILE A 166 2.11 2.92 15.93
C ILE A 166 1.15 3.97 15.40
N LEU A 167 1.62 4.82 14.48
CA LEU A 167 0.84 5.87 13.85
C LEU A 167 0.18 5.33 12.57
N ALA A 168 -1.13 5.09 12.61
CA ALA A 168 -1.95 4.47 11.56
C ALA A 168 -3.20 5.29 11.24
N THR A 169 -3.06 6.62 11.22
CA THR A 169 -4.16 7.59 11.09
C THR A 169 -4.74 7.70 9.69
N GLY A 170 -4.17 7.00 8.70
CA GLY A 170 -4.55 7.11 7.30
C GLY A 170 -4.07 8.40 6.63
N GLY A 171 -4.61 8.68 5.45
CA GLY A 171 -4.28 9.87 4.65
C GLY A 171 -5.18 11.07 4.92
N LYS A 172 -5.54 11.79 3.84
CA LYS A 172 -6.40 12.99 3.88
C LYS A 172 -7.67 12.86 3.02
N SER A 173 -7.85 11.72 2.34
CA SER A 173 -9.06 11.45 1.55
C SER A 173 -10.22 10.98 2.43
N TYR A 174 -11.46 11.33 2.04
CA TYR A 174 -12.67 11.06 2.83
C TYR A 174 -12.61 11.58 4.28
N PRO A 175 -12.43 12.89 4.52
CA PRO A 175 -12.18 13.45 5.85
C PRO A 175 -13.30 13.17 6.86
N LEU A 176 -14.55 12.98 6.39
CA LEU A 176 -15.69 12.61 7.24
C LEU A 176 -15.50 11.25 7.91
N THR A 177 -14.67 10.36 7.33
CA THR A 177 -14.37 9.06 7.93
C THR A 177 -13.32 9.12 9.05
N GLY A 178 -12.67 10.26 9.22
CA GLY A 178 -11.59 10.46 10.19
C GLY A 178 -10.20 10.69 9.58
N SER A 179 -10.02 10.50 8.28
CA SER A 179 -8.75 10.72 7.59
C SER A 179 -8.57 12.22 7.26
N THR A 180 -8.19 13.02 8.25
CA THR A 180 -8.07 14.48 8.14
C THR A 180 -6.64 14.98 7.97
N GLY A 181 -5.65 14.07 8.03
CA GLY A 181 -4.22 14.40 7.92
C GLY A 181 -3.54 14.76 9.24
N ASP A 182 -4.21 14.58 10.40
CA ASP A 182 -3.64 14.88 11.73
C ASP A 182 -2.28 14.17 11.94
N GLY A 183 -2.14 12.94 11.46
CA GLY A 183 -0.90 12.19 11.58
C GLY A 183 0.29 12.81 10.85
N TYR A 184 0.05 13.52 9.76
CA TYR A 184 1.10 14.26 9.05
C TYR A 184 1.64 15.41 9.88
N GLU A 185 0.77 16.14 10.57
CA GLU A 185 1.16 17.24 11.46
C GLU A 185 1.99 16.72 12.63
N ILE A 186 1.54 15.61 13.24
CA ILE A 186 2.27 14.95 14.34
C ILE A 186 3.66 14.49 13.87
N ALA A 187 3.74 13.82 12.72
CA ALA A 187 5.00 13.33 12.20
C ALA A 187 5.97 14.47 11.82
N THR A 188 5.45 15.57 11.28
CA THR A 188 6.25 16.78 10.97
C THR A 188 6.84 17.39 12.23
N LYS A 189 6.08 17.48 13.32
CA LYS A 189 6.60 17.95 14.63
C LYS A 189 7.72 17.06 15.19
N LEU A 190 7.70 15.77 14.83
CA LEU A 190 8.74 14.80 15.19
C LEU A 190 9.94 14.79 14.23
N GLY A 191 10.00 15.73 13.29
CA GLY A 191 11.10 15.89 12.35
C GLY A 191 10.97 15.08 11.05
N HIS A 192 9.87 14.37 10.83
CA HIS A 192 9.64 13.64 9.59
C HIS A 192 9.26 14.55 8.43
N THR A 193 9.78 14.23 7.26
CA THR A 193 9.40 14.85 6.01
C THR A 193 8.09 14.25 5.50
N VAL A 194 7.10 15.11 5.25
CA VAL A 194 5.87 14.73 4.57
C VAL A 194 5.97 15.19 3.11
N THR A 195 5.91 14.25 2.19
CA THR A 195 5.89 14.54 0.76
C THR A 195 4.59 15.25 0.38
N LYS A 196 4.57 15.97 -0.74
CA LYS A 196 3.41 16.80 -1.13
C LYS A 196 2.14 15.95 -1.20
N ILE A 197 1.18 16.25 -0.35
CA ILE A 197 -0.13 15.58 -0.30
C ILE A 197 -0.97 16.00 -1.50
N ARG A 198 -1.48 15.02 -2.26
CA ARG A 198 -2.27 15.21 -3.47
C ARG A 198 -3.41 14.19 -3.55
N PRO A 199 -4.51 14.50 -4.26
CA PRO A 199 -5.54 13.50 -4.55
C PRO A 199 -5.03 12.47 -5.56
N SER A 200 -5.27 11.19 -5.30
CA SER A 200 -4.97 10.07 -6.22
C SER A 200 -6.22 9.20 -6.41
N LEU A 201 -6.32 8.55 -7.55
CA LEU A 201 -7.53 7.83 -7.97
C LEU A 201 -8.76 8.74 -7.92
N VAL A 202 -8.65 9.87 -8.60
CA VAL A 202 -9.63 10.95 -8.57
C VAL A 202 -10.04 11.33 -9.99
N PRO A 203 -11.29 11.76 -10.25
CA PRO A 203 -11.69 12.30 -11.53
C PRO A 203 -10.84 13.53 -11.93
N LEU A 204 -10.75 13.77 -13.25
CA LEU A 204 -10.01 14.90 -13.79
C LEU A 204 -10.97 15.98 -14.32
N GLU A 205 -10.66 17.24 -13.97
CA GLU A 205 -11.35 18.40 -14.51
C GLU A 205 -10.81 18.75 -15.90
N SER A 206 -11.67 19.26 -16.74
CA SER A 206 -11.34 19.69 -18.10
C SER A 206 -11.52 21.20 -18.29
N PHE A 207 -10.74 21.79 -19.21
CA PHE A 207 -11.02 23.10 -19.76
C PHE A 207 -12.18 23.07 -20.75
N ASP A 208 -12.48 21.92 -21.37
CA ASP A 208 -13.53 21.72 -22.36
C ASP A 208 -14.90 21.48 -21.68
N ILE A 209 -15.27 22.38 -20.75
CA ILE A 209 -16.43 22.20 -19.85
C ILE A 209 -17.76 22.04 -20.62
N ASN A 210 -17.97 22.84 -21.67
CA ASN A 210 -19.23 22.79 -22.44
C ASN A 210 -19.39 21.42 -23.09
N MET A 211 -18.38 20.94 -23.78
CA MET A 211 -18.35 19.60 -24.37
C MET A 211 -18.58 18.52 -23.31
N CYS A 212 -17.92 18.63 -22.16
CA CYS A 212 -18.08 17.66 -21.07
C CYS A 212 -19.52 17.64 -20.51
N LYS A 213 -20.19 18.80 -20.43
CA LYS A 213 -21.60 18.90 -20.02
C LYS A 213 -22.54 18.25 -21.03
N GLU A 214 -22.32 18.44 -22.33
CA GLU A 214 -23.09 17.80 -23.39
C GLU A 214 -22.96 16.28 -23.32
N LEU A 215 -21.76 15.78 -23.04
CA LEU A 215 -21.45 14.37 -22.91
C LEU A 215 -21.73 13.80 -21.50
N GLN A 216 -22.18 14.60 -20.53
CA GLN A 216 -22.40 14.17 -19.15
C GLN A 216 -23.23 12.89 -19.07
N GLY A 217 -22.72 11.89 -18.31
CA GLY A 217 -23.35 10.58 -18.13
C GLY A 217 -23.07 9.59 -19.27
N LEU A 218 -22.36 9.99 -20.33
CA LEU A 218 -21.90 9.05 -21.35
C LEU A 218 -20.80 8.16 -20.78
N SER A 219 -21.11 6.90 -20.55
CA SER A 219 -20.14 5.86 -20.20
C SER A 219 -19.67 5.17 -21.47
N LEU A 220 -18.37 5.11 -21.63
CA LEU A 220 -17.71 4.45 -22.76
C LEU A 220 -17.01 3.20 -22.25
N ARG A 221 -17.27 2.08 -22.91
CA ARG A 221 -16.59 0.80 -22.67
C ARG A 221 -15.61 0.53 -23.80
N ASN A 222 -14.53 -0.16 -23.52
CA ASN A 222 -13.55 -0.57 -24.53
C ASN A 222 -12.97 0.62 -25.34
N VAL A 223 -12.62 1.70 -24.67
CA VAL A 223 -11.85 2.80 -25.25
C VAL A 223 -10.39 2.71 -24.82
N LYS A 224 -9.50 3.20 -25.67
CA LYS A 224 -8.10 3.39 -25.30
C LYS A 224 -7.90 4.87 -24.96
N ILE A 225 -7.31 5.13 -23.83
CA ILE A 225 -6.93 6.48 -23.41
C ILE A 225 -5.42 6.65 -23.40
N GLN A 226 -4.95 7.84 -23.73
CA GLN A 226 -3.54 8.23 -23.61
C GLN A 226 -3.47 9.62 -22.98
N LEU A 227 -2.83 9.70 -21.81
CA LEU A 227 -2.55 10.97 -21.16
C LEU A 227 -1.17 11.44 -21.57
N LYS A 228 -1.06 12.65 -22.16
CA LYS A 228 0.17 13.15 -22.77
C LYS A 228 0.54 14.55 -22.25
N ASP A 229 1.83 14.77 -22.12
CA ASP A 229 2.44 16.10 -22.07
C ASP A 229 2.63 16.60 -23.52
N LYS A 230 1.81 17.58 -23.93
CA LYS A 230 1.81 18.13 -25.29
C LYS A 230 3.11 18.91 -25.59
N GLU A 231 3.71 19.51 -24.57
CA GLU A 231 4.93 20.30 -24.74
C GLU A 231 6.13 19.45 -25.12
N LYS A 232 6.26 18.28 -24.46
CA LYS A 232 7.36 17.34 -24.69
C LYS A 232 6.98 16.19 -25.62
N ASN A 233 5.74 16.17 -26.10
CA ASN A 233 5.16 15.04 -26.83
C ASN A 233 5.37 13.67 -26.10
N LYS A 234 5.28 13.69 -24.77
CA LYS A 234 5.59 12.53 -23.93
C LYS A 234 4.32 11.87 -23.43
N LEU A 235 4.23 10.53 -23.64
CA LEU A 235 3.21 9.71 -23.02
C LEU A 235 3.46 9.61 -21.51
N ILE A 236 2.45 9.97 -20.70
CA ILE A 236 2.45 9.87 -19.24
C ILE A 236 1.83 8.54 -18.81
N TYR A 237 0.70 8.20 -19.41
CA TYR A 237 -0.04 6.98 -19.10
C TYR A 237 -0.91 6.55 -20.27
N GLU A 238 -1.09 5.25 -20.43
CA GLU A 238 -1.97 4.65 -21.42
C GLU A 238 -2.74 3.49 -20.77
N ASP A 239 -4.02 3.36 -21.11
CA ASP A 239 -4.86 2.29 -20.60
C ASP A 239 -6.00 1.98 -21.58
N PHE A 240 -6.55 0.77 -21.46
CA PHE A 240 -7.71 0.30 -22.21
C PHE A 240 -8.81 -0.13 -21.25
N GLY A 241 -10.02 0.43 -21.40
CA GLY A 241 -11.12 0.08 -20.50
C GLY A 241 -12.29 1.02 -20.55
N GLU A 242 -12.82 1.32 -19.38
CA GLU A 242 -14.04 2.11 -19.22
C GLU A 242 -13.71 3.54 -18.75
N MET A 243 -14.40 4.52 -19.32
CA MET A 243 -14.40 5.91 -18.88
C MET A 243 -15.80 6.51 -18.89
N LEU A 244 -15.96 7.62 -18.20
CA LEU A 244 -17.22 8.34 -18.06
C LEU A 244 -16.98 9.84 -18.24
N PHE A 245 -17.82 10.50 -19.03
CA PHE A 245 -17.92 11.96 -19.06
C PHE A 245 -18.82 12.48 -17.95
N THR A 246 -18.37 13.53 -17.27
CA THR A 246 -19.09 14.24 -16.20
C THR A 246 -19.27 15.70 -16.57
N HIS A 247 -20.08 16.45 -15.82
CA HIS A 247 -20.28 17.87 -16.07
C HIS A 247 -19.01 18.75 -15.87
N PHE A 248 -17.99 18.24 -15.22
CA PHE A 248 -16.73 18.95 -14.97
C PHE A 248 -15.54 18.41 -15.77
N GLY A 249 -15.66 17.27 -16.41
CA GLY A 249 -14.54 16.63 -17.09
C GLY A 249 -14.76 15.12 -17.28
N VAL A 250 -13.80 14.31 -16.85
CA VAL A 250 -13.78 12.86 -17.10
C VAL A 250 -13.53 12.06 -15.81
N SER A 251 -14.06 10.83 -15.78
CA SER A 251 -13.97 9.89 -14.68
C SER A 251 -13.98 8.44 -15.22
N GLY A 252 -14.13 7.49 -14.33
CA GLY A 252 -14.15 6.05 -14.65
C GLY A 252 -12.81 5.37 -14.40
N PRO A 253 -12.78 4.03 -14.44
CA PRO A 253 -11.61 3.25 -13.99
C PRO A 253 -10.28 3.68 -14.61
N THR A 254 -10.23 3.82 -15.96
CA THR A 254 -9.00 4.22 -16.66
C THR A 254 -8.56 5.63 -16.30
N ILE A 255 -9.50 6.56 -16.09
CA ILE A 255 -9.21 7.94 -15.69
C ILE A 255 -8.69 8.01 -14.25
N LEU A 256 -9.29 7.26 -13.34
CA LEU A 256 -8.83 7.18 -11.95
C LEU A 256 -7.39 6.64 -11.89
N SER A 257 -7.09 5.57 -12.62
CA SER A 257 -5.72 5.06 -12.73
C SER A 257 -4.76 6.08 -13.34
N SER A 258 -5.16 6.78 -14.40
CA SER A 258 -4.35 7.82 -15.03
C SER A 258 -3.99 8.96 -14.07
N SER A 259 -4.91 9.32 -13.18
CA SER A 259 -4.67 10.38 -12.19
C SER A 259 -3.53 10.04 -11.23
N ALA A 260 -3.35 8.76 -10.88
CA ALA A 260 -2.25 8.30 -10.02
C ALA A 260 -0.87 8.48 -10.68
N HIS A 261 -0.79 8.44 -12.01
CA HIS A 261 0.44 8.76 -12.75
C HIS A 261 0.62 10.27 -12.92
N LEU A 262 -0.47 10.94 -13.24
CA LEU A 262 -0.45 12.38 -13.47
C LEU A 262 0.02 13.15 -12.23
N VAL A 263 -0.41 12.76 -11.04
CA VAL A 263 -0.07 13.42 -9.77
C VAL A 263 1.43 13.39 -9.47
N ARG A 264 2.15 12.40 -10.02
CA ARG A 264 3.60 12.19 -9.86
C ARG A 264 4.42 12.79 -10.99
N TYR A 265 3.76 13.32 -12.04
CA TYR A 265 4.48 13.86 -13.17
C TYR A 265 5.19 15.18 -12.81
N LYS A 266 6.44 15.32 -13.25
CA LYS A 266 7.27 16.49 -12.92
C LYS A 266 6.62 17.79 -13.42
N ASN A 267 6.60 18.81 -12.58
CA ASN A 267 6.04 20.14 -12.88
C ASN A 267 4.56 20.13 -13.27
N ILE A 268 3.80 19.15 -12.78
CA ILE A 268 2.40 18.96 -13.18
C ILE A 268 1.52 20.19 -12.95
N ASP A 269 1.70 20.92 -11.86
CA ASP A 269 0.88 22.10 -11.54
C ASP A 269 1.02 23.19 -12.63
N GLU A 270 2.24 23.41 -13.11
CA GLU A 270 2.54 24.36 -14.18
C GLU A 270 1.99 23.90 -15.53
N LEU A 271 2.18 22.62 -15.86
CA LEU A 271 1.68 22.04 -17.11
C LEU A 271 0.15 22.07 -17.19
N LEU A 272 -0.56 21.81 -16.10
CA LEU A 272 -2.02 21.92 -16.02
C LEU A 272 -2.45 23.37 -16.21
N LYS A 273 -1.84 24.34 -15.50
CA LYS A 273 -2.14 25.77 -15.65
C LYS A 273 -1.96 26.25 -17.09
N ASN A 274 -0.92 25.76 -17.77
CA ASN A 274 -0.57 26.13 -19.14
C ASN A 274 -1.29 25.30 -20.22
N LYS A 275 -2.30 24.48 -19.86
CA LYS A 275 -3.07 23.63 -20.78
C LYS A 275 -2.20 22.67 -21.59
N LYS A 276 -1.13 22.13 -21.00
CA LYS A 276 -0.19 21.24 -21.66
C LYS A 276 -0.51 19.75 -21.49
N ILE A 277 -1.46 19.41 -20.65
CA ILE A 277 -1.89 18.03 -20.41
C ILE A 277 -3.13 17.74 -21.23
N ILE A 278 -3.00 16.74 -22.11
CA ILE A 278 -4.07 16.31 -23.02
C ILE A 278 -4.39 14.85 -22.77
N LEU A 279 -5.67 14.55 -22.67
CA LEU A 279 -6.21 13.18 -22.71
C LEU A 279 -6.68 12.89 -24.13
N ASN A 280 -6.00 12.01 -24.84
CA ASN A 280 -6.46 11.48 -26.11
C ASN A 280 -7.31 10.23 -25.89
N ILE A 281 -8.44 10.16 -26.56
CA ILE A 281 -9.38 9.04 -26.49
C ILE A 281 -9.51 8.43 -27.88
N ASP A 282 -9.20 7.15 -27.99
CA ASP A 282 -9.49 6.33 -29.16
C ASP A 282 -10.81 5.58 -28.90
N PHE A 283 -11.86 5.95 -29.61
CA PHE A 283 -13.18 5.33 -29.47
C PHE A 283 -13.30 3.97 -30.16
N LYS A 284 -12.36 3.60 -31.02
CA LYS A 284 -12.36 2.37 -31.82
C LYS A 284 -10.99 1.67 -31.80
N PRO A 285 -10.45 1.33 -30.65
CA PRO A 285 -9.07 0.82 -30.52
C PRO A 285 -8.87 -0.54 -31.22
N ALA A 286 -9.92 -1.31 -31.42
CA ALA A 286 -9.86 -2.59 -32.14
C ALA A 286 -9.69 -2.44 -33.67
N LEU A 287 -9.87 -1.23 -34.22
CA LEU A 287 -9.73 -0.95 -35.65
C LEU A 287 -8.50 -0.07 -35.89
N SER A 288 -7.67 -0.44 -36.88
CA SER A 288 -6.67 0.49 -37.41
C SER A 288 -7.36 1.64 -38.13
N GLU A 289 -6.61 2.71 -38.44
CA GLU A 289 -7.14 3.86 -39.16
C GLU A 289 -7.73 3.44 -40.52
N GLU A 290 -7.04 2.55 -41.23
CA GLU A 290 -7.47 2.01 -42.54
C GLU A 290 -8.78 1.22 -42.40
N LYS A 291 -8.83 0.30 -41.44
CA LYS A 291 -10.05 -0.50 -41.17
C LYS A 291 -11.22 0.35 -40.70
N LEU A 292 -10.95 1.42 -39.96
CA LEU A 292 -11.98 2.36 -39.54
C LEU A 292 -12.49 3.18 -40.75
N ASP A 293 -11.62 3.60 -41.67
CA ASP A 293 -11.97 4.29 -42.91
C ASP A 293 -12.83 3.39 -43.80
N GLU A 294 -12.46 2.13 -44.00
CA GLU A 294 -13.25 1.13 -44.72
C GLU A 294 -14.64 0.92 -44.09
N ARG A 295 -14.68 0.87 -42.74
CA ARG A 295 -15.95 0.75 -42.02
C ARG A 295 -16.87 1.96 -42.25
N ILE A 296 -16.30 3.18 -42.16
CA ILE A 296 -17.05 4.42 -42.42
C ILE A 296 -17.54 4.45 -43.87
N LEU A 297 -16.71 4.08 -44.85
CA LEU A 297 -17.11 3.97 -46.26
C LEU A 297 -18.26 3.01 -46.44
N ARG A 298 -18.23 1.84 -45.85
CA ARG A 298 -19.31 0.85 -45.90
C ARG A 298 -20.60 1.41 -45.32
N ASP A 299 -20.55 2.04 -44.15
CA ASP A 299 -21.72 2.61 -43.49
C ASP A 299 -22.29 3.78 -44.32
N PHE A 300 -21.44 4.62 -44.93
CA PHE A 300 -21.86 5.69 -45.83
C PHE A 300 -22.46 5.19 -47.12
N ASN A 301 -21.98 4.10 -47.70
CA ASN A 301 -22.55 3.46 -48.87
C ASN A 301 -23.94 2.89 -48.60
N GLU A 302 -24.19 2.38 -47.39
CA GLU A 302 -25.51 1.93 -46.96
C GLU A 302 -26.48 3.12 -46.80
N PHE A 303 -25.99 4.28 -46.39
CA PHE A 303 -26.79 5.47 -46.08
C PHE A 303 -26.65 6.61 -47.11
N LYS A 304 -26.35 6.30 -48.39
CA LYS A 304 -25.96 7.26 -49.45
C LYS A 304 -26.75 8.58 -49.48
N ASN A 305 -28.04 8.53 -49.20
CA ASN A 305 -28.93 9.70 -49.29
C ASN A 305 -29.20 10.38 -47.96
N LYS A 306 -28.68 9.84 -46.85
CA LYS A 306 -28.84 10.48 -45.52
C LYS A 306 -27.91 11.69 -45.38
N GLN A 307 -28.35 12.66 -44.61
CA GLN A 307 -27.49 13.73 -44.13
C GLN A 307 -26.48 13.20 -43.11
N PHE A 308 -25.31 13.81 -43.05
CA PHE A 308 -24.21 13.39 -42.17
C PHE A 308 -24.65 13.26 -40.70
N LYS A 309 -25.48 14.19 -40.22
CA LYS A 309 -26.02 14.18 -38.86
C LYS A 309 -26.81 12.90 -38.50
N ASN A 310 -27.31 12.17 -39.47
CA ASN A 310 -28.13 10.97 -39.28
C ASN A 310 -27.41 9.67 -39.72
N SER A 311 -26.10 9.70 -39.92
CA SER A 311 -25.34 8.61 -40.53
C SER A 311 -24.39 7.87 -39.55
N LEU A 312 -24.22 8.35 -38.34
CA LEU A 312 -23.24 7.83 -37.38
C LEU A 312 -23.83 6.88 -36.31
N ASP A 313 -25.15 6.61 -36.36
CA ASP A 313 -25.87 5.82 -35.32
C ASP A 313 -25.31 4.40 -35.13
N LYS A 314 -24.83 3.75 -36.21
CA LYS A 314 -24.22 2.41 -36.16
C LYS A 314 -22.78 2.44 -35.65
N LEU A 315 -22.16 3.60 -35.63
CA LEU A 315 -20.74 3.77 -35.28
C LEU A 315 -20.56 4.29 -33.87
N LEU A 316 -21.40 5.22 -33.41
CA LEU A 316 -21.21 5.97 -32.18
C LEU A 316 -22.45 5.96 -31.28
N PRO A 317 -22.28 6.09 -29.94
CA PRO A 317 -23.38 6.38 -29.04
C PRO A 317 -24.09 7.70 -29.44
N GLN A 318 -25.39 7.76 -29.33
CA GLN A 318 -26.19 8.92 -29.79
C GLN A 318 -25.72 10.24 -29.16
N LYS A 319 -25.38 10.26 -27.87
CA LYS A 319 -24.83 11.46 -27.17
C LYS A 319 -23.51 11.98 -27.74
N LEU A 320 -22.70 11.11 -28.34
CA LEU A 320 -21.38 11.48 -28.88
C LEU A 320 -21.51 12.09 -30.29
N ILE A 321 -22.55 11.73 -31.04
CA ILE A 321 -22.74 12.10 -32.46
C ILE A 321 -22.70 13.63 -32.67
N PRO A 322 -23.48 14.46 -31.96
CA PRO A 322 -23.47 15.91 -32.17
C PRO A 322 -22.06 16.52 -31.97
N VAL A 323 -21.38 16.10 -30.94
CA VAL A 323 -20.01 16.59 -30.62
C VAL A 323 -19.01 16.18 -31.71
N ILE A 324 -19.10 14.96 -32.22
CA ILE A 324 -18.23 14.49 -33.31
C ILE A 324 -18.53 15.23 -34.61
N ILE A 325 -19.78 15.50 -34.91
CA ILE A 325 -20.17 16.29 -36.11
C ILE A 325 -19.57 17.68 -36.02
N GLU A 326 -19.77 18.38 -34.93
CA GLU A 326 -19.21 19.72 -34.69
C GLU A 326 -17.68 19.73 -34.86
N LYS A 327 -16.99 18.85 -34.14
CA LYS A 327 -15.51 18.77 -34.14
C LYS A 327 -14.92 18.29 -35.48
N SER A 328 -15.69 17.55 -36.30
CA SER A 328 -15.25 17.08 -37.63
C SER A 328 -15.10 18.22 -38.63
N GLY A 329 -15.83 19.32 -38.43
CA GLY A 329 -15.92 20.42 -39.37
C GLY A 329 -16.59 20.04 -40.70
N ILE A 330 -17.35 18.92 -40.72
CA ILE A 330 -18.17 18.49 -41.87
C ILE A 330 -19.56 19.10 -41.69
N ASN A 331 -20.09 19.71 -42.76
CA ASN A 331 -21.44 20.28 -42.73
C ASN A 331 -22.45 19.19 -42.35
N LEU A 332 -23.24 19.44 -41.31
CA LEU A 332 -24.19 18.47 -40.72
C LEU A 332 -25.32 18.05 -41.72
N ASP A 333 -25.69 18.92 -42.64
CA ASP A 333 -26.74 18.69 -43.65
C ASP A 333 -26.18 18.11 -44.95
N LYS A 334 -24.86 17.99 -45.10
CA LYS A 334 -24.19 17.39 -46.25
C LYS A 334 -24.61 15.92 -46.39
N LYS A 335 -24.94 15.48 -47.59
CA LYS A 335 -25.21 14.07 -47.84
C LYS A 335 -23.93 13.25 -47.73
N VAL A 336 -24.01 12.04 -47.16
CA VAL A 336 -22.81 11.23 -46.90
C VAL A 336 -22.07 10.82 -48.18
N ASN A 337 -22.77 10.70 -49.34
CA ASN A 337 -22.15 10.45 -50.65
C ASN A 337 -21.34 11.63 -51.20
N GLU A 338 -21.53 12.82 -50.65
CA GLU A 338 -20.77 14.04 -51.01
C GLU A 338 -19.53 14.25 -50.12
N ILE A 339 -19.37 13.46 -49.03
CA ILE A 339 -18.22 13.54 -48.13
C ILE A 339 -16.98 13.02 -48.86
N ASN A 340 -16.01 13.92 -49.05
CA ASN A 340 -14.78 13.59 -49.76
C ASN A 340 -13.78 12.83 -48.86
N LYS A 341 -12.72 12.30 -49.48
CA LYS A 341 -11.69 11.52 -48.79
C LYS A 341 -11.00 12.31 -47.65
N LYS A 342 -10.75 13.60 -47.84
CA LYS A 342 -10.10 14.44 -46.81
C LYS A 342 -11.00 14.62 -45.57
N GLU A 343 -12.27 14.86 -45.77
CA GLU A 343 -13.27 14.98 -44.70
C GLU A 343 -13.41 13.66 -43.93
N ARG A 344 -13.46 12.54 -44.67
CA ARG A 344 -13.53 11.20 -44.05
C ARG A 344 -12.28 10.86 -43.22
N HIS A 345 -11.08 11.17 -43.73
CA HIS A 345 -9.84 10.98 -42.97
C HIS A 345 -9.80 11.88 -41.74
N ARG A 346 -10.33 13.12 -41.77
CA ARG A 346 -10.47 13.94 -40.57
C ARG A 346 -11.39 13.29 -39.55
N LEU A 347 -12.50 12.70 -39.99
CA LEU A 347 -13.40 11.97 -39.10
C LEU A 347 -12.70 10.75 -38.47
N VAL A 348 -11.97 9.96 -39.26
CA VAL A 348 -11.17 8.84 -38.78
C VAL A 348 -10.18 9.29 -37.70
N ASN A 349 -9.38 10.34 -38.00
CA ASN A 349 -8.42 10.87 -37.04
C ASN A 349 -9.10 11.39 -35.78
N LEU A 350 -10.22 12.08 -35.89
CA LEU A 350 -10.99 12.56 -34.73
C LEU A 350 -11.48 11.40 -33.85
N LEU A 351 -11.88 10.28 -34.43
CA LEU A 351 -12.35 9.11 -33.69
C LEU A 351 -11.22 8.32 -33.03
N LYS A 352 -10.01 8.41 -33.59
CA LYS A 352 -8.80 7.76 -33.06
C LYS A 352 -8.07 8.63 -32.06
N ASN A 353 -8.19 9.96 -32.16
CA ASN A 353 -7.42 10.94 -31.41
C ASN A 353 -8.32 12.06 -30.88
N PHE A 354 -9.37 11.73 -30.15
CA PHE A 354 -10.26 12.71 -29.55
C PHE A 354 -9.62 13.36 -28.34
N GLU A 355 -9.34 14.66 -28.41
CA GLU A 355 -8.64 15.38 -27.37
C GLU A 355 -9.58 15.99 -26.33
N VAL A 356 -9.20 15.86 -25.06
CA VAL A 356 -9.78 16.56 -23.91
C VAL A 356 -8.64 17.22 -23.14
N THR A 357 -8.68 18.54 -23.00
CA THR A 357 -7.65 19.32 -22.30
C THR A 357 -7.88 19.24 -20.78
N ILE A 358 -6.93 18.67 -20.05
CA ILE A 358 -7.04 18.48 -18.61
C ILE A 358 -6.66 19.79 -17.89
N LYS A 359 -7.55 20.21 -16.97
CA LYS A 359 -7.39 21.40 -16.13
C LYS A 359 -6.77 21.09 -14.78
N GLY A 360 -7.12 19.94 -14.20
CA GLY A 360 -6.69 19.59 -12.85
C GLY A 360 -7.33 18.32 -12.31
N PHE A 361 -7.08 18.12 -11.03
CA PHE A 361 -7.67 17.04 -10.25
C PHE A 361 -8.92 17.55 -9.53
N ARG A 362 -9.89 16.68 -9.30
CA ARG A 362 -10.97 16.96 -8.34
C ARG A 362 -10.41 17.03 -6.93
N SER A 363 -11.24 17.56 -6.01
CA SER A 363 -10.86 17.74 -4.59
C SER A 363 -10.32 16.45 -3.96
N ILE A 364 -9.40 16.61 -3.01
CA ILE A 364 -8.89 15.50 -2.21
C ILE A 364 -10.00 14.79 -1.42
N ASP A 365 -11.08 15.48 -1.11
CA ASP A 365 -12.24 14.92 -0.41
C ASP A 365 -13.00 13.89 -1.28
N GLU A 366 -12.88 14.01 -2.60
CA GLU A 366 -13.46 13.08 -3.59
C GLU A 366 -12.48 11.97 -4.00
N ALA A 367 -11.20 12.08 -3.62
CA ALA A 367 -10.19 11.11 -3.96
C ALA A 367 -10.39 9.79 -3.23
N ILE A 368 -10.21 8.66 -3.93
CA ILE A 368 -10.28 7.33 -3.30
C ILE A 368 -9.13 7.16 -2.31
N ILE A 369 -7.94 7.66 -2.66
CA ILE A 369 -6.71 7.51 -1.88
C ILE A 369 -5.90 8.81 -1.91
N THR A 370 -5.08 9.01 -0.89
CA THR A 370 -4.10 10.08 -0.81
C THR A 370 -2.79 9.63 -1.46
N SER A 371 -2.21 10.44 -2.34
CA SER A 371 -0.82 10.33 -2.79
C SER A 371 0.05 11.28 -1.98
N GLY A 372 1.28 10.87 -1.68
CA GLY A 372 2.12 11.53 -0.70
C GLY A 372 1.91 10.99 0.72
N GLY A 373 2.78 11.35 1.64
CA GLY A 373 2.76 10.87 3.01
C GLY A 373 4.14 10.98 3.66
N ILE A 374 4.36 10.23 4.73
CA ILE A 374 5.67 10.16 5.40
C ILE A 374 6.69 9.57 4.42
N ASN A 375 7.81 10.28 4.27
CA ASN A 375 8.87 9.89 3.35
C ASN A 375 9.42 8.49 3.70
N ILE A 376 9.30 7.56 2.77
CA ILE A 376 9.74 6.16 2.95
C ILE A 376 11.22 6.01 3.27
N LYS A 377 12.08 6.98 2.92
CA LYS A 377 13.51 6.97 3.26
C LYS A 377 13.75 7.07 4.76
N GLU A 378 12.81 7.62 5.50
CA GLU A 378 12.85 7.82 6.94
C GLU A 378 12.18 6.68 7.71
N ILE A 379 11.68 5.65 7.01
CA ILE A 379 11.05 4.46 7.58
C ILE A 379 11.90 3.23 7.24
N ASN A 380 12.03 2.32 8.19
CA ASN A 380 12.65 1.02 7.94
C ASN A 380 11.63 0.09 7.24
N PRO A 381 11.86 -0.36 5.99
CA PRO A 381 10.89 -1.17 5.25
C PRO A 381 10.66 -2.58 5.83
N LYS A 382 11.54 -3.06 6.70
CA LYS A 382 11.43 -4.39 7.33
C LYS A 382 10.64 -4.37 8.64
N THR A 383 10.59 -3.22 9.32
CA THR A 383 9.96 -3.10 10.66
C THR A 383 8.85 -2.06 10.70
N MET A 384 8.74 -1.22 9.68
CA MET A 384 7.90 -0.02 9.65
C MET A 384 8.27 1.02 10.72
N GLU A 385 9.42 0.89 11.37
CA GLU A 385 9.92 1.79 12.40
C GLU A 385 10.50 3.07 11.80
N SER A 386 10.28 4.18 12.47
CA SER A 386 10.94 5.45 12.21
C SER A 386 12.47 5.30 12.34
N LYS A 387 13.21 5.89 11.41
CA LYS A 387 14.68 6.02 11.55
C LYS A 387 15.10 7.25 12.38
N LEU A 388 14.15 8.14 12.69
CA LEU A 388 14.38 9.40 13.38
C LEU A 388 13.97 9.33 14.85
N VAL A 389 12.90 8.60 15.16
CA VAL A 389 12.32 8.50 16.50
C VAL A 389 12.19 7.03 16.87
N GLU A 390 12.97 6.61 17.86
CA GLU A 390 12.97 5.23 18.35
C GLU A 390 11.62 4.86 19.00
N GLY A 391 11.09 3.68 18.65
CA GLY A 391 9.82 3.19 19.18
C GLY A 391 8.58 3.75 18.45
N LEU A 392 8.75 4.67 17.49
CA LEU A 392 7.67 5.15 16.62
C LEU A 392 7.61 4.31 15.36
N TYR A 393 6.41 3.88 14.98
CA TYR A 393 6.14 3.06 13.78
C TYR A 393 5.04 3.70 12.94
N PHE A 394 5.05 3.41 11.64
CA PHE A 394 4.04 3.89 10.70
C PHE A 394 3.35 2.71 10.00
N ALA A 395 2.02 2.83 9.76
CA ALA A 395 1.28 1.81 9.04
C ALA A 395 0.14 2.38 8.20
N GLY A 396 -0.06 1.81 7.02
CA GLY A 396 -1.14 2.17 6.09
C GLY A 396 -0.90 3.46 5.31
N GLU A 397 -1.98 4.12 4.91
CA GLU A 397 -2.02 5.26 3.98
C GLU A 397 -1.29 6.53 4.49
N ILE A 398 -0.83 6.55 5.73
CA ILE A 398 0.00 7.66 6.22
C ILE A 398 1.41 7.66 5.58
N ILE A 399 1.88 6.49 5.14
CA ILE A 399 3.16 6.32 4.45
C ILE A 399 2.99 6.78 2.99
N ASP A 400 4.03 7.36 2.39
CA ASP A 400 4.03 7.77 0.97
C ASP A 400 4.01 6.56 0.03
N VAL A 401 2.88 5.82 0.06
CA VAL A 401 2.57 4.68 -0.80
C VAL A 401 1.08 4.67 -1.11
N ASP A 402 0.72 4.55 -2.38
CA ASP A 402 -0.66 4.37 -2.83
C ASP A 402 -0.72 3.51 -4.08
N ALA A 403 -1.75 2.71 -4.20
CA ALA A 403 -1.95 1.72 -5.25
C ALA A 403 -3.24 1.98 -6.02
N TYR A 404 -3.39 1.32 -7.17
CA TYR A 404 -4.65 1.32 -7.92
C TYR A 404 -5.83 0.77 -7.10
N THR A 405 -7.04 0.95 -7.63
CA THR A 405 -8.21 0.23 -7.15
C THR A 405 -8.03 -1.28 -7.41
N GLY A 406 -8.63 -2.13 -6.56
CA GLY A 406 -8.52 -3.57 -6.73
C GLY A 406 -8.24 -4.34 -5.44
N GLY A 407 -8.28 -3.67 -4.27
CA GLY A 407 -7.96 -4.26 -2.98
C GLY A 407 -6.52 -4.00 -2.52
N PHE A 408 -5.68 -3.44 -3.38
CA PHE A 408 -4.25 -3.22 -3.09
C PHE A 408 -4.01 -2.27 -1.91
N ASN A 409 -4.75 -1.16 -1.82
CA ASN A 409 -4.59 -0.21 -0.72
C ASN A 409 -4.97 -0.79 0.65
N LEU A 410 -5.97 -1.67 0.70
CA LEU A 410 -6.31 -2.38 1.93
C LEU A 410 -5.24 -3.42 2.26
N GLN A 411 -4.69 -4.13 1.27
CA GLN A 411 -3.56 -5.04 1.50
C GLN A 411 -2.33 -4.30 2.04
N ILE A 412 -1.99 -3.12 1.50
CA ILE A 412 -0.93 -2.26 2.05
C ILE A 412 -1.21 -1.97 3.53
N ALA A 413 -2.45 -1.62 3.87
CA ALA A 413 -2.81 -1.33 5.24
C ALA A 413 -2.64 -2.55 6.17
N TYR A 414 -3.08 -3.73 5.73
CA TYR A 414 -2.94 -4.96 6.52
C TYR A 414 -1.47 -5.37 6.67
N SER A 415 -0.72 -5.41 5.57
CA SER A 415 0.67 -5.85 5.57
C SER A 415 1.59 -4.93 6.39
N THR A 416 1.45 -3.62 6.23
CA THR A 416 2.24 -2.65 7.01
C THR A 416 1.80 -2.62 8.47
N GLY A 417 0.50 -2.78 8.76
CA GLY A 417 -0.04 -2.90 10.11
C GLY A 417 0.49 -4.14 10.82
N TYR A 418 0.47 -5.29 10.14
CA TYR A 418 1.03 -6.53 10.65
C TYR A 418 2.52 -6.38 11.00
N VAL A 419 3.33 -5.86 10.08
CA VAL A 419 4.77 -5.67 10.32
C VAL A 419 5.02 -4.67 11.45
N ALA A 420 4.28 -3.57 11.48
CA ALA A 420 4.39 -2.60 12.56
C ALA A 420 3.98 -3.19 13.92
N GLY A 421 2.99 -4.09 13.98
CA GLY A 421 2.57 -4.81 15.19
C GLY A 421 3.53 -5.90 15.63
N ASN A 422 4.26 -6.48 14.71
CA ASN A 422 5.07 -7.69 14.93
C ASN A 422 6.50 -7.35 15.40
N LYS A 423 6.98 -8.06 16.41
CA LYS A 423 8.36 -7.94 16.94
C LYS A 423 8.92 -9.31 17.37
N ILE A 424 8.66 -10.38 16.64
CA ILE A 424 9.04 -11.75 17.07
C ILE A 424 10.54 -11.85 17.35
N TRP A 425 11.39 -11.32 16.47
CA TRP A 425 12.84 -11.45 16.61
C TRP A 425 13.46 -10.57 17.70
N GLN A 426 12.97 -9.34 17.87
CA GLN A 426 13.49 -8.48 18.94
C GLN A 426 13.13 -9.01 20.33
N LYS A 427 11.96 -9.64 20.50
CA LYS A 427 11.57 -10.31 21.74
C LYS A 427 12.46 -11.51 22.08
N ILE A 428 12.90 -12.26 21.08
CA ILE A 428 13.85 -13.34 21.27
C ILE A 428 15.17 -12.78 21.80
N TRP A 429 15.65 -11.68 21.21
CA TRP A 429 16.92 -11.05 21.60
C TRP A 429 16.85 -10.33 22.94
N ASP A 430 15.76 -9.61 23.25
CA ASP A 430 15.57 -8.93 24.54
C ASP A 430 15.44 -9.94 25.70
N LYS A 431 14.72 -11.04 25.52
CA LYS A 431 14.63 -12.12 26.49
C LYS A 431 15.94 -12.89 26.68
N LEU A 432 16.82 -12.85 25.67
CA LEU A 432 18.14 -13.46 25.72
C LEU A 432 19.13 -12.64 26.58
N GLY A 433 18.74 -11.45 27.08
CA GLY A 433 19.65 -10.56 27.82
C GLY A 433 20.77 -9.97 26.96
N LEU A 434 20.68 -10.14 25.63
CA LEU A 434 21.72 -9.70 24.70
C LEU A 434 21.71 -8.19 24.50
N SER A 435 20.57 -7.51 24.72
CA SER A 435 20.48 -6.05 24.74
C SER A 435 21.30 -5.39 25.85
N LEU A 436 21.43 -6.06 27.02
CA LEU A 436 22.20 -5.54 28.16
C LEU A 436 23.70 -5.73 28.03
N LEU A 437 24.18 -6.68 27.23
CA LEU A 437 25.61 -6.92 27.00
C LEU A 437 26.26 -5.87 26.07
N PHE A 438 25.46 -5.05 25.38
CA PHE A 438 25.94 -4.15 24.32
C PHE A 438 26.04 -2.66 24.71
N GLN A 439 25.73 -2.26 25.94
CA GLN A 439 25.72 -0.84 26.35
C GLN A 439 27.08 -0.25 26.78
N LYS A 440 28.19 -0.96 26.69
CA LYS A 440 29.51 -0.36 27.08
C LYS A 440 30.64 -0.72 26.12
N ARG A 441 31.00 0.14 25.23
CA ARG A 441 32.28 0.80 24.92
C ARG A 441 32.39 1.24 23.47
N ARG A 442 32.35 2.53 23.24
CA ARG A 442 32.94 3.18 22.06
C ARG A 442 34.44 3.30 22.30
N ASN A 443 35.21 2.81 21.38
CA ASN A 443 36.55 3.17 20.87
C ASN A 443 37.47 1.97 20.75
N MET A 444 38.07 1.89 19.56
CA MET A 444 39.15 1.03 19.05
C MET A 444 38.71 -0.28 18.36
N GLU A 445 39.43 -0.63 17.30
CA GLU A 445 39.35 -1.74 16.35
C GLU A 445 39.27 -3.17 16.95
N SER A 446 38.48 -3.38 17.96
CA SER A 446 38.27 -4.69 18.58
C SER A 446 36.80 -5.12 18.43
N PHE A 447 36.57 -6.30 17.91
CA PHE A 447 35.26 -6.95 17.89
C PHE A 447 34.86 -7.41 19.31
N ILE A 448 33.56 -7.60 19.53
CA ILE A 448 33.00 -8.15 20.77
C ILE A 448 32.71 -9.63 20.55
N SER A 449 33.02 -10.49 21.53
CA SER A 449 32.66 -11.91 21.53
C SER A 449 32.00 -12.31 22.84
N ILE A 450 31.38 -13.48 22.87
CA ILE A 450 30.83 -14.06 24.11
C ILE A 450 31.94 -14.73 24.95
N LYS A 451 31.78 -14.70 26.26
CA LYS A 451 32.71 -15.36 27.16
C LYS A 451 32.47 -16.88 27.20
N ASP A 452 31.19 -17.26 27.33
CA ASP A 452 30.75 -18.64 27.48
C ASP A 452 29.60 -18.95 26.49
N ASN A 453 29.41 -20.25 26.19
CA ASN A 453 28.28 -20.68 25.37
C ASN A 453 26.96 -20.50 26.15
N ILE A 454 25.95 -20.00 25.46
CA ILE A 454 24.64 -19.67 26.04
C ILE A 454 23.55 -20.44 25.28
N GLN A 455 22.63 -21.08 26.01
CA GLN A 455 21.41 -21.67 25.45
C GLN A 455 20.18 -21.05 26.12
N THR A 456 19.16 -20.78 25.31
CA THR A 456 17.86 -20.29 25.80
C THR A 456 16.72 -20.82 24.95
N GLU A 457 15.53 -20.82 25.51
CA GLU A 457 14.34 -21.32 24.88
C GLU A 457 13.21 -20.29 24.89
N LEU A 458 12.41 -20.31 23.82
CA LEU A 458 11.21 -19.48 23.71
C LEU A 458 10.10 -20.33 23.07
N VAL A 459 8.87 -20.22 23.58
CA VAL A 459 7.68 -20.83 22.99
C VAL A 459 6.76 -19.73 22.48
N VAL A 460 6.41 -19.77 21.18
CA VAL A 460 5.50 -18.83 20.52
C VAL A 460 4.48 -19.62 19.72
N LYS A 461 3.18 -19.40 19.94
CA LYS A 461 2.07 -20.10 19.25
C LYS A 461 2.31 -21.63 19.17
N LYS A 462 2.63 -22.25 20.30
CA LYS A 462 3.00 -23.67 20.42
C LYS A 462 4.28 -24.11 19.70
N SER A 463 4.92 -23.27 18.89
CA SER A 463 6.25 -23.55 18.34
C SER A 463 7.32 -23.25 19.36
N LYS A 464 8.26 -24.20 19.54
CA LYS A 464 9.39 -24.06 20.47
C LYS A 464 10.63 -23.65 19.68
N PHE A 465 11.31 -22.62 20.13
CA PHE A 465 12.59 -22.16 19.60
C PHE A 465 13.67 -22.36 20.65
N ILE A 466 14.78 -22.97 20.25
CA ILE A 466 15.97 -23.15 21.07
C ILE A 466 17.09 -22.37 20.39
N CYS A 467 17.59 -21.33 21.03
CA CYS A 467 18.72 -20.56 20.53
C CYS A 467 20.00 -20.95 21.27
N ASN A 468 21.02 -21.30 20.53
CA ASN A 468 22.35 -21.59 21.03
C ASN A 468 23.32 -20.52 20.47
N LEU A 469 23.98 -19.79 21.36
CA LEU A 469 25.13 -18.94 21.05
C LEU A 469 26.40 -19.70 21.43
N ILE A 470 27.26 -19.91 20.48
CA ILE A 470 28.45 -20.75 20.64
C ILE A 470 29.66 -19.95 20.25
N LYS A 471 30.67 -19.91 21.13
CA LYS A 471 31.95 -19.32 20.79
C LYS A 471 32.68 -20.22 19.81
N VAL A 472 33.17 -19.64 18.71
CA VAL A 472 33.94 -20.30 17.65
C VAL A 472 35.07 -19.37 17.20
N GLU A 473 36.22 -19.94 16.89
CA GLU A 473 37.39 -19.12 16.53
C GLU A 473 37.76 -19.25 15.05
N THR A 474 37.25 -20.30 14.38
CA THR A 474 37.51 -20.53 12.95
C THR A 474 36.24 -20.90 12.21
N GLN A 475 36.26 -20.73 10.87
CA GLN A 475 35.19 -21.19 9.99
C GLN A 475 34.97 -22.71 10.12
N GLU A 476 36.04 -23.49 10.18
CA GLU A 476 35.97 -24.95 10.29
C GLU A 476 35.29 -25.37 11.61
N GLU A 477 35.63 -24.71 12.71
CA GLU A 477 34.98 -24.95 14.01
C GLU A 477 33.50 -24.65 13.96
N ALA A 478 33.10 -23.51 13.35
CA ALA A 478 31.70 -23.14 13.16
C ALA A 478 30.95 -24.20 12.35
N GLU A 479 31.48 -24.65 11.23
CA GLU A 479 30.87 -25.67 10.36
C GLU A 479 30.73 -27.04 11.07
N ASN A 480 31.75 -27.45 11.83
CA ASN A 480 31.71 -28.67 12.62
C ASN A 480 30.68 -28.58 13.74
N MET A 481 30.55 -27.41 14.38
CA MET A 481 29.53 -27.20 15.40
C MET A 481 28.12 -27.19 14.81
N ILE A 482 27.91 -26.61 13.62
CA ILE A 482 26.63 -26.67 12.90
C ILE A 482 26.22 -28.13 12.68
N LYS A 483 27.14 -28.98 12.18
CA LYS A 483 26.87 -30.43 11.99
C LYS A 483 26.50 -31.11 13.31
N LYS A 484 27.19 -30.78 14.40
CA LYS A 484 26.92 -31.31 15.73
C LYS A 484 25.54 -30.88 16.25
N MET A 485 25.18 -29.62 16.04
CA MET A 485 23.86 -29.09 16.47
C MET A 485 22.72 -29.70 15.64
N LYS A 486 22.86 -29.84 14.32
CA LYS A 486 21.90 -30.55 13.47
C LYS A 486 21.73 -32.01 13.89
N LYS A 487 22.79 -32.69 14.31
CA LYS A 487 22.70 -34.08 14.85
C LYS A 487 22.04 -34.11 16.22
N LYS A 488 22.28 -33.11 17.09
CA LYS A 488 21.66 -33.01 18.41
C LYS A 488 20.15 -32.77 18.33
N TYR A 489 19.71 -31.95 17.36
CA TYR A 489 18.31 -31.57 17.15
C TYR A 489 17.79 -32.13 15.80
N TYR A 490 18.07 -33.38 15.52
CA TYR A 490 17.76 -34.05 14.25
C TYR A 490 16.27 -34.13 13.95
N ASP A 491 15.45 -34.11 14.99
CA ASP A 491 13.99 -34.17 14.95
C ASP A 491 13.31 -32.78 14.84
N ALA A 492 14.12 -31.71 14.89
CA ALA A 492 13.60 -30.38 14.69
C ALA A 492 13.31 -30.09 13.22
N ARG A 493 12.32 -29.25 12.94
CA ARG A 493 11.94 -28.90 11.59
C ARG A 493 13.01 -28.08 10.87
N HIS A 494 13.64 -27.13 11.58
CA HIS A 494 14.67 -26.25 11.04
C HIS A 494 15.73 -25.94 12.08
N ASN A 495 16.98 -25.84 11.62
CA ASN A 495 18.13 -25.41 12.40
C ASN A 495 18.82 -24.24 11.67
N CYS A 496 18.22 -23.06 11.78
CA CYS A 496 18.72 -21.86 11.15
C CYS A 496 20.03 -21.41 11.79
N VAL A 497 21.01 -20.97 11.00
CA VAL A 497 22.35 -20.64 11.48
C VAL A 497 22.84 -19.29 10.95
N ALA A 498 23.66 -18.61 11.75
CA ALA A 498 24.50 -17.52 11.30
C ALA A 498 25.80 -17.53 12.10
N TYR A 499 26.93 -17.31 11.45
CA TYR A 499 28.19 -17.09 12.12
C TYR A 499 28.98 -15.94 11.54
N ARG A 500 29.85 -15.41 12.35
CA ARG A 500 30.82 -14.38 12.02
C ARG A 500 32.11 -14.68 12.78
N VAL A 501 33.19 -15.00 12.05
CA VAL A 501 34.49 -15.35 12.63
C VAL A 501 35.58 -14.49 12.03
N MET A 502 36.59 -14.18 12.82
CA MET A 502 37.81 -13.48 12.39
C MET A 502 38.88 -14.52 12.09
N GLU A 503 39.22 -14.68 10.84
CA GLU A 503 40.22 -15.64 10.39
C GLU A 503 41.21 -14.95 9.44
N ASN A 504 42.51 -15.03 9.73
CA ASN A 504 43.58 -14.40 8.95
C ASN A 504 43.33 -12.87 8.71
N GLU A 505 42.95 -12.15 9.75
CA GLU A 505 42.60 -10.71 9.70
C GLU A 505 41.41 -10.35 8.78
N GLN A 506 40.66 -11.34 8.34
CA GLN A 506 39.44 -11.15 7.54
C GLN A 506 38.23 -11.71 8.28
N ILE A 507 37.11 -11.04 8.09
CA ILE A 507 35.83 -11.50 8.66
C ILE A 507 35.18 -12.44 7.67
N VAL A 508 34.99 -13.70 8.08
CA VAL A 508 34.23 -14.72 7.34
C VAL A 508 32.82 -14.80 7.92
N GLU A 509 31.83 -14.67 7.07
CA GLU A 509 30.42 -14.62 7.45
C GLU A 509 29.59 -15.64 6.65
N LYS A 510 28.65 -16.30 7.31
CA LYS A 510 27.69 -17.18 6.66
C LYS A 510 26.37 -17.19 7.39
N SER A 511 25.28 -17.35 6.63
CA SER A 511 23.95 -17.58 7.17
C SER A 511 23.18 -18.61 6.37
N SER A 512 22.24 -19.32 7.00
CA SER A 512 21.36 -20.29 6.36
C SER A 512 20.02 -20.37 7.09
N ASP A 513 18.95 -20.38 6.33
CA ASP A 513 17.58 -20.51 6.81
C ASP A 513 17.15 -21.98 7.03
N ASP A 514 17.95 -22.96 6.63
CA ASP A 514 17.73 -24.40 6.82
C ASP A 514 16.31 -24.87 6.47
N GLY A 515 15.77 -24.39 5.34
CA GLY A 515 14.43 -24.72 4.85
C GLY A 515 13.30 -23.83 5.36
N GLU A 516 13.56 -22.86 6.26
CA GLU A 516 12.66 -21.72 6.45
C GLU A 516 12.67 -20.84 5.19
N PRO A 517 11.65 -20.02 4.92
CA PRO A 517 11.65 -19.13 3.75
C PRO A 517 12.92 -18.26 3.68
N SER A 518 13.45 -18.12 2.48
CA SER A 518 14.75 -17.46 2.26
C SER A 518 14.81 -16.05 2.85
N GLY A 519 15.85 -15.77 3.65
CA GLY A 519 16.10 -14.48 4.27
C GLY A 519 15.32 -14.19 5.55
N THR A 520 14.61 -15.18 6.11
CA THR A 520 13.70 -14.98 7.23
C THR A 520 14.30 -15.27 8.60
N ALA A 521 15.34 -16.08 8.66
CA ALA A 521 16.01 -16.45 9.89
C ALA A 521 17.52 -16.18 9.86
N GLY A 522 18.25 -16.81 8.94
CA GLY A 522 19.71 -16.72 8.87
C GLY A 522 20.19 -15.29 8.59
N GLY A 523 19.60 -14.63 7.61
CA GLY A 523 19.94 -13.25 7.27
C GLY A 523 19.74 -12.25 8.42
N PRO A 524 18.58 -12.21 9.08
CA PRO A 524 18.36 -11.42 10.29
C PRO A 524 19.36 -11.69 11.41
N MET A 525 19.70 -12.97 11.68
CA MET A 525 20.70 -13.31 12.69
C MET A 525 22.08 -12.75 12.33
N LEU A 526 22.51 -12.89 11.09
CA LEU A 526 23.77 -12.32 10.62
C LEU A 526 23.81 -10.80 10.72
N ASN A 527 22.74 -10.14 10.34
CA ASN A 527 22.59 -8.68 10.46
C ASN A 527 22.79 -8.18 11.90
N ILE A 528 22.35 -8.96 12.89
CA ILE A 528 22.53 -8.60 14.29
C ILE A 528 23.98 -8.72 14.70
N LEU A 529 24.66 -9.80 14.28
CA LEU A 529 26.09 -9.96 14.53
C LEU A 529 26.90 -8.78 13.94
N GLN A 530 26.55 -8.38 12.70
CA GLN A 530 27.19 -7.26 12.00
C GLN A 530 26.94 -5.92 12.71
N LYS A 531 25.68 -5.59 12.99
CA LYS A 531 25.30 -4.30 13.60
C LYS A 531 25.91 -4.07 14.97
N ASN A 532 26.15 -5.13 15.72
CA ASN A 532 26.72 -5.05 17.06
C ASN A 532 28.21 -5.37 17.10
N ASN A 533 28.86 -5.42 15.93
CA ASN A 533 30.27 -5.77 15.78
C ASN A 533 30.68 -7.04 16.55
N LEU A 534 29.79 -8.04 16.54
CA LEU A 534 30.02 -9.33 17.18
C LEU A 534 30.81 -10.22 16.21
N CYS A 535 31.85 -10.87 16.73
CA CYS A 535 32.68 -11.79 15.97
C CYS A 535 33.10 -12.99 16.84
N ASN A 536 33.54 -14.05 16.21
CA ASN A 536 33.90 -15.32 16.86
C ASN A 536 32.68 -15.95 17.56
N ILE A 537 31.54 -15.88 16.86
CA ILE A 537 30.25 -16.37 17.36
C ILE A 537 29.51 -17.14 16.24
N LEU A 538 28.98 -18.30 16.63
CA LEU A 538 27.97 -19.04 15.89
C LEU A 538 26.64 -18.96 16.63
N VAL A 539 25.58 -18.61 15.90
CA VAL A 539 24.19 -18.65 16.36
C VAL A 539 23.48 -19.80 15.68
N VAL A 540 22.83 -20.68 16.45
CA VAL A 540 21.96 -21.73 15.94
C VAL A 540 20.59 -21.60 16.57
N VAL A 541 19.56 -21.36 15.75
CA VAL A 541 18.17 -21.32 16.20
C VAL A 541 17.45 -22.54 15.66
N THR A 542 17.12 -23.44 16.55
CA THR A 542 16.39 -24.67 16.30
C THR A 542 14.90 -24.45 16.52
N ARG A 543 14.07 -24.80 15.54
CA ARG A 543 12.60 -24.66 15.60
C ARG A 543 11.88 -26.00 15.60
N TYR A 544 11.04 -26.22 16.61
CA TYR A 544 10.02 -27.25 16.65
C TYR A 544 8.67 -26.64 16.32
N PHE A 545 8.04 -27.14 15.27
CA PHE A 545 6.78 -26.61 14.78
C PHE A 545 5.60 -26.99 15.69
N GLY A 546 4.85 -26.01 16.16
CA GLY A 546 3.71 -26.21 17.08
C GLY A 546 2.35 -26.37 16.40
N GLY A 547 2.31 -26.66 15.09
CA GLY A 547 1.05 -26.82 14.34
C GLY A 547 0.42 -25.51 13.86
N ILE A 548 0.98 -24.36 14.24
CA ILE A 548 0.52 -23.04 13.80
C ILE A 548 1.66 -22.36 13.03
N LEU A 549 1.40 -21.98 11.79
CA LEU A 549 2.36 -21.21 11.00
C LEU A 549 2.62 -19.88 11.70
N LEU A 550 3.86 -19.65 12.05
CA LEU A 550 4.31 -18.35 12.48
C LEU A 550 4.63 -17.59 11.20
N GLY A 551 3.83 -16.57 10.89
CA GLY A 551 4.20 -15.64 9.82
C GLY A 551 5.63 -15.12 10.06
N ILE A 552 6.34 -14.96 8.97
CA ILE A 552 7.75 -14.55 8.96
C ILE A 552 7.86 -13.10 9.34
#